data_d8efae29a4343d18d340ffb2e4e92856
#
_entry.id   d8efae29a4343d18d340ffb2e4e92856
#
_cell.length_a   1.000
_cell.length_b   1.000
_cell.length_c   1.000
_cell.angle_alpha   90.00
_cell.angle_beta   90.00
_cell.angle_gamma   90.00
#
_symmetry.space_group_name_H-M   'P 1'
#
loop_
_entity.id
_entity.type
_entity.pdbx_description
1 polymer ?
#
loop_
_entity_poly.entity_id
_entity_poly.type
_entity_poly.pdbx_seq_one_letter_code
_entity_poly.pdbx_strand_id
1 'polypeptide(L)'
;MSDKYCCWGRGAILVYGKRLIVAIGVSVAISSLFSGAAYAMTLQQAIDKTMKTNPQIMQAAQNREATEFQLRQARGLYLPSVDLESGYGRRRLSDATSGALTRNRDYLSPADVSLTITQTLFDGGDRKAQKDKQAARVDGASFRVQQRSEALALEVTQDYLEYLLQTEIVAAAEKNVAFHKQMVGNIEDSIKGGALTDADRYQGRERLQAANARLQEAKRELDATKIRFLQVVGEPISKANRPASVARYLPKTLDDAVFIAQKNNPQISSAKADVNAADADVRGSKSAFLPRLDLVGSARIGDDVDGNKGNTSDVQVGVVAKWNLYHGGIDTAHQQELVRRSAEQRFALSQTYREVDESVRSAWSERTNQAQLAGILGGQEKTNAQLVSSYREQFKVGQRSLLDLLDAQNTRFNTEILAKTAEVASLFAEYKILAASGSLLSTMKLKPVDQATPYARDQFAVSSNTADPGYTKYDSHQKPGLPIDLLEPIR
;
A
#
# COMPACT_ATOMS: atom_id res chain seq x y z
N MET A 1 55.41 -15.05 31.04
CA MET A 1 55.14 -16.05 32.09
C MET A 1 53.89 -16.74 31.60
N SER A 2 54.10 -17.84 30.90
CA SER A 2 54.13 -19.24 31.33
C SER A 2 52.72 -19.74 31.57
N ASP A 3 52.20 -20.47 30.67
CA ASP A 3 52.21 -21.93 30.41
C ASP A 3 50.96 -22.63 30.92
N LYS A 4 50.34 -23.39 30.08
CA LYS A 4 50.32 -24.84 29.76
C LYS A 4 49.02 -25.51 30.25
N TYR A 5 48.41 -26.36 29.62
CA TYR A 5 48.36 -27.69 28.96
C TYR A 5 46.90 -28.16 28.98
N CYS A 6 46.37 -29.08 28.31
CA CYS A 6 46.67 -30.20 27.39
C CYS A 6 45.36 -30.90 26.99
N CYS A 7 45.13 -31.26 25.76
CA CYS A 7 45.15 -32.56 25.09
C CYS A 7 44.00 -33.56 25.37
N TRP A 8 43.47 -34.16 24.32
CA TRP A 8 43.42 -35.52 23.76
C TRP A 8 42.08 -35.75 23.05
N GLY A 9 41.97 -36.37 21.90
CA GLY A 9 42.79 -37.24 21.08
C GLY A 9 42.02 -37.70 19.85
N ARG A 10 42.73 -37.87 18.79
CA ARG A 10 42.93 -38.98 17.84
C ARG A 10 41.68 -39.79 17.40
N GLY A 11 41.46 -40.08 16.18
CA GLY A 11 42.19 -40.29 14.93
C GLY A 11 41.30 -40.93 13.91
N ALA A 12 41.56 -40.85 12.66
CA ALA A 12 42.18 -41.82 11.81
C ALA A 12 42.35 -41.34 10.40
N ILE A 13 43.56 -41.57 9.90
CA ILE A 13 44.08 -41.31 8.56
C ILE A 13 43.58 -42.40 7.62
N LEU A 14 43.20 -42.05 6.37
CA LEU A 14 43.39 -42.95 5.23
C LEU A 14 43.83 -42.13 4.00
N VAL A 15 45.06 -42.41 3.58
CA VAL A 15 45.78 -41.93 2.43
C VAL A 15 45.45 -42.82 1.22
N TYR A 16 45.16 -42.24 0.08
CA TYR A 16 45.43 -42.74 -1.27
C TYR A 16 45.44 -41.54 -2.21
N GLY A 17 46.44 -41.11 -2.86
CA GLY A 17 47.37 -41.68 -3.78
C GLY A 17 47.15 -41.08 -5.16
N LYS A 18 47.98 -40.04 -5.49
CA LYS A 18 48.48 -39.59 -6.82
C LYS A 18 47.70 -40.00 -8.07
N ARG A 19 47.26 -39.00 -8.86
CA ARG A 19 47.69 -38.82 -10.26
C ARG A 19 47.46 -37.36 -10.72
N LEU A 20 48.57 -36.74 -10.98
CA LEU A 20 48.72 -35.45 -11.68
C LEU A 20 48.40 -35.66 -13.19
N ILE A 21 47.34 -35.05 -13.70
CA ILE A 21 47.17 -34.85 -15.16
C ILE A 21 47.02 -33.36 -15.39
N VAL A 22 48.05 -32.79 -15.92
CA VAL A 22 48.08 -31.46 -16.51
C VAL A 22 47.27 -31.52 -17.82
N ALA A 23 46.09 -30.95 -17.82
CA ALA A 23 45.33 -30.65 -19.04
C ALA A 23 45.30 -29.15 -19.22
N ILE A 24 46.12 -28.64 -20.08
CA ILE A 24 46.05 -27.28 -20.63
C ILE A 24 44.82 -27.26 -21.53
N GLY A 25 43.71 -26.81 -20.97
CA GLY A 25 42.47 -26.55 -21.69
C GLY A 25 42.39 -25.07 -22.03
N VAL A 26 42.58 -24.76 -23.31
CA VAL A 26 42.30 -23.44 -23.91
C VAL A 26 40.85 -23.07 -23.57
N SER A 27 40.67 -22.18 -22.62
CA SER A 27 39.40 -21.53 -22.33
C SER A 27 39.09 -20.51 -23.41
N VAL A 28 38.44 -20.94 -24.48
CA VAL A 28 37.76 -20.03 -25.39
C VAL A 28 36.65 -19.38 -24.60
N ALA A 29 36.86 -18.15 -24.16
CA ALA A 29 35.84 -17.29 -23.65
C ALA A 29 34.84 -17.03 -24.78
N ILE A 30 33.79 -17.85 -24.84
CA ILE A 30 32.56 -17.52 -25.55
C ILE A 30 31.92 -16.40 -24.74
N SER A 31 32.34 -15.17 -24.95
CA SER A 31 31.59 -13.98 -24.64
C SER A 31 30.35 -14.03 -25.54
N SER A 32 29.33 -14.77 -25.08
CA SER A 32 27.99 -14.64 -25.61
C SER A 32 27.58 -13.19 -25.40
N LEU A 33 27.78 -12.39 -26.44
CA LEU A 33 27.06 -11.15 -26.64
C LEU A 33 25.57 -11.48 -26.57
N PHE A 34 25.02 -11.49 -25.35
CA PHE A 34 23.61 -11.24 -25.14
C PHE A 34 23.37 -9.80 -25.62
N SER A 35 23.34 -9.63 -26.96
CA SER A 35 22.59 -8.56 -27.56
C SER A 35 21.15 -8.83 -27.15
N GLY A 36 20.79 -8.40 -25.93
CA GLY A 36 19.43 -8.37 -25.48
C GLY A 36 18.67 -7.55 -26.51
N ALA A 37 18.00 -8.20 -27.44
CA ALA A 37 16.99 -7.54 -28.23
C ALA A 37 16.13 -6.81 -27.22
N ALA A 38 16.22 -5.48 -27.21
CA ALA A 38 15.42 -4.65 -26.30
C ALA A 38 13.97 -4.84 -26.73
N TYR A 39 13.34 -5.91 -26.22
CA TYR A 39 11.92 -6.13 -26.38
C TYR A 39 11.19 -4.92 -25.79
N ALA A 40 10.28 -4.36 -26.57
CA ALA A 40 9.45 -3.29 -26.07
C ALA A 40 8.66 -3.79 -24.84
N MET A 41 8.85 -3.14 -23.70
CA MET A 41 8.14 -3.46 -22.46
C MET A 41 6.66 -3.23 -22.68
N THR A 42 5.82 -4.19 -22.29
CA THR A 42 4.36 -4.02 -22.29
C THR A 42 3.91 -3.46 -20.94
N LEU A 43 2.76 -2.76 -20.93
CA LEU A 43 2.16 -2.25 -19.68
C LEU A 43 1.94 -3.38 -18.65
N GLN A 44 1.47 -4.54 -19.11
CA GLN A 44 1.26 -5.70 -18.25
C GLN A 44 2.56 -6.19 -17.59
N GLN A 45 3.68 -6.21 -18.34
CA GLN A 45 4.99 -6.58 -17.79
C GLN A 45 5.50 -5.56 -16.77
N ALA A 46 5.28 -4.25 -17.03
CA ALA A 46 5.67 -3.20 -16.10
C ALA A 46 4.91 -3.33 -14.78
N ILE A 47 3.58 -3.54 -14.83
CA ILE A 47 2.76 -3.74 -13.63
C ILE A 47 3.18 -5.03 -12.90
N ASP A 48 3.34 -6.16 -13.60
CA ASP A 48 3.76 -7.43 -12.97
C ASP A 48 5.10 -7.30 -12.25
N LYS A 49 6.05 -6.60 -12.88
CA LYS A 49 7.34 -6.31 -12.25
C LYS A 49 7.17 -5.50 -10.97
N THR A 50 6.41 -4.42 -11.02
CA THR A 50 6.13 -3.57 -9.86
C THR A 50 5.47 -4.36 -8.73
N MET A 51 4.50 -5.23 -9.03
CA MET A 51 3.87 -6.08 -8.03
C MET A 51 4.87 -6.97 -7.28
N LYS A 52 5.94 -7.41 -7.95
CA LYS A 52 6.96 -8.30 -7.38
C LYS A 52 8.10 -7.59 -6.66
N THR A 53 8.41 -6.35 -7.01
CA THR A 53 9.65 -5.70 -6.57
C THR A 53 9.45 -4.38 -5.84
N ASN A 54 8.27 -3.75 -5.93
CA ASN A 54 8.10 -2.41 -5.37
C ASN A 54 8.09 -2.44 -3.82
N PRO A 55 8.95 -1.62 -3.17
CA PRO A 55 9.07 -1.59 -1.72
C PRO A 55 7.78 -1.24 -0.98
N GLN A 56 6.88 -0.44 -1.57
CA GLN A 56 5.61 -0.05 -0.93
C GLN A 56 4.66 -1.25 -0.78
N ILE A 57 4.64 -2.17 -1.76
CA ILE A 57 3.87 -3.41 -1.66
C ILE A 57 4.48 -4.31 -0.60
N MET A 58 5.81 -4.47 -0.61
CA MET A 58 6.51 -5.28 0.39
C MET A 58 6.31 -4.75 1.81
N GLN A 59 6.34 -3.42 1.98
CA GLN A 59 6.03 -2.79 3.27
C GLN A 59 4.60 -3.12 3.73
N ALA A 60 3.61 -3.01 2.85
CA ALA A 60 2.22 -3.35 3.18
C ALA A 60 2.06 -4.84 3.51
N ALA A 61 2.74 -5.73 2.78
CA ALA A 61 2.76 -7.17 3.03
C ALA A 61 3.36 -7.49 4.41
N GLN A 62 4.52 -6.88 4.76
CA GLN A 62 5.14 -7.06 6.07
C GLN A 62 4.27 -6.53 7.22
N ASN A 63 3.57 -5.42 7.03
CA ASN A 63 2.61 -4.91 8.00
C ASN A 63 1.45 -5.92 8.23
N ARG A 64 0.95 -6.52 7.15
CA ARG A 64 -0.08 -7.57 7.24
C ARG A 64 0.45 -8.80 7.99
N GLU A 65 1.67 -9.25 7.73
CA GLU A 65 2.29 -10.37 8.45
C GLU A 65 2.49 -10.04 9.94
N ALA A 66 2.92 -8.82 10.27
CA ALA A 66 3.00 -8.38 11.67
C ALA A 66 1.63 -8.45 12.36
N THR A 67 0.56 -8.05 11.67
CA THR A 67 -0.82 -8.16 12.19
C THR A 67 -1.25 -9.62 12.36
N GLU A 68 -0.77 -10.53 11.51
CA GLU A 68 -1.03 -11.97 11.68
C GLU A 68 -0.37 -12.53 12.94
N PHE A 69 0.83 -12.06 13.30
CA PHE A 69 1.43 -12.42 14.59
C PHE A 69 0.63 -11.91 15.77
N GLN A 70 -0.04 -10.75 15.66
CA GLN A 70 -0.99 -10.29 16.70
C GLN A 70 -2.20 -11.24 16.83
N LEU A 71 -2.70 -11.78 15.72
CA LEU A 71 -3.75 -12.82 15.75
C LEU A 71 -3.23 -14.10 16.42
N ARG A 72 -1.99 -14.49 16.15
CA ARG A 72 -1.36 -15.64 16.83
C ARG A 72 -1.24 -15.41 18.33
N GLN A 73 -0.87 -14.19 18.75
CA GLN A 73 -0.84 -13.80 20.17
C GLN A 73 -2.25 -13.93 20.79
N ALA A 74 -3.29 -13.41 20.13
CA ALA A 74 -4.67 -13.54 20.61
C ALA A 74 -5.14 -15.00 20.73
N ARG A 75 -4.67 -15.88 19.84
CA ARG A 75 -4.88 -17.35 19.95
C ARG A 75 -4.12 -17.94 21.13
N GLY A 76 -2.93 -17.44 21.41
CA GLY A 76 -2.12 -17.85 22.56
C GLY A 76 -2.81 -17.63 23.91
N LEU A 77 -3.76 -16.67 24.01
CA LEU A 77 -4.57 -16.45 25.22
C LEU A 77 -5.44 -17.64 25.62
N TYR A 78 -5.66 -18.59 24.72
CA TYR A 78 -6.39 -19.84 25.01
C TYR A 78 -5.50 -20.95 25.59
N LEU A 79 -4.18 -20.78 25.57
CA LEU A 79 -3.22 -21.72 26.11
C LEU A 79 -2.86 -21.35 27.56
N PRO A 80 -2.37 -22.32 28.38
CA PRO A 80 -1.89 -22.02 29.69
C PRO A 80 -0.61 -21.16 29.65
N SER A 81 -0.46 -20.24 30.60
CA SER A 81 0.84 -19.63 30.93
C SER A 81 1.59 -20.49 31.92
N VAL A 82 2.92 -20.50 31.80
CA VAL A 82 3.84 -21.17 32.71
C VAL A 82 4.88 -20.15 33.12
N ASP A 83 4.85 -19.77 34.39
CA ASP A 83 5.70 -18.71 34.94
C ASP A 83 6.61 -19.30 36.01
N LEU A 84 7.93 -19.07 35.88
CA LEU A 84 8.92 -19.42 36.86
C LEU A 84 9.44 -18.14 37.54
N GLU A 85 9.27 -18.05 38.81
CA GLU A 85 9.76 -16.92 39.64
C GLU A 85 10.75 -17.42 40.65
N SER A 86 11.84 -16.68 40.90
CA SER A 86 12.81 -16.97 41.94
C SER A 86 13.13 -15.69 42.69
N GLY A 87 13.16 -15.80 43.98
CA GLY A 87 13.48 -14.71 44.91
C GLY A 87 14.61 -15.03 45.85
N TYR A 88 15.44 -14.04 46.14
CA TYR A 88 16.40 -14.08 47.25
C TYR A 88 16.41 -12.72 47.95
N GLY A 89 16.39 -12.75 49.28
CA GLY A 89 16.33 -11.50 50.04
C GLY A 89 16.91 -11.63 51.43
N ARG A 90 16.84 -10.54 52.17
CA ARG A 90 17.15 -10.51 53.61
C ARG A 90 16.00 -9.84 54.32
N ARG A 91 15.36 -10.55 55.22
CA ARG A 91 14.18 -10.10 55.97
C ARG A 91 14.48 -10.03 57.45
N ARG A 92 14.12 -8.92 58.09
CA ARG A 92 14.07 -8.83 59.53
C ARG A 92 12.60 -9.01 59.96
N LEU A 93 12.34 -10.12 60.64
CA LEU A 93 11.03 -10.35 61.20
C LEU A 93 11.02 -9.89 62.68
N SER A 94 9.99 -9.14 63.06
CA SER A 94 9.69 -8.84 64.46
C SER A 94 8.25 -9.24 64.66
N ASP A 95 8.04 -10.43 65.26
CA ASP A 95 6.72 -10.95 65.55
C ASP A 95 6.36 -10.71 67.03
N ALA A 96 5.13 -10.20 67.27
CA ALA A 96 4.62 -9.98 68.61
C ALA A 96 3.98 -11.25 69.20
N THR A 97 3.81 -12.31 68.41
CA THR A 97 3.08 -13.53 68.77
C THR A 97 3.95 -14.60 69.43
N SER A 98 5.28 -14.53 69.29
CA SER A 98 6.17 -15.40 70.02
C SER A 98 6.27 -14.90 71.47
N GLY A 99 5.36 -15.43 72.28
CA GLY A 99 5.11 -15.01 73.65
C GLY A 99 6.33 -14.74 74.49
N ALA A 100 6.27 -13.66 75.22
CA ALA A 100 6.94 -13.34 76.46
C ALA A 100 8.29 -14.07 76.72
N LEU A 101 9.33 -13.38 76.49
CA LEU A 101 10.65 -13.49 77.16
C LEU A 101 11.88 -13.45 76.24
N THR A 102 11.81 -13.60 74.94
CA THR A 102 12.98 -13.41 74.09
C THR A 102 12.63 -12.50 72.88
N ARG A 103 13.10 -11.25 72.92
CA ARG A 103 13.15 -10.37 71.72
C ARG A 103 14.13 -10.99 70.73
N ASN A 104 13.73 -12.08 70.10
CA ASN A 104 14.51 -12.64 69.02
C ASN A 104 14.27 -11.81 67.78
N ARG A 105 15.21 -10.93 67.46
CA ARG A 105 15.31 -10.27 66.17
C ARG A 105 15.89 -11.27 65.18
N ASP A 106 15.04 -12.14 64.64
CA ASP A 106 15.54 -13.13 63.67
C ASP A 106 15.73 -12.47 62.29
N TYR A 107 16.95 -12.61 61.81
CA TYR A 107 17.26 -12.30 60.43
C TYR A 107 17.10 -13.58 59.62
N LEU A 108 16.21 -13.53 58.65
CA LEU A 108 15.92 -14.59 57.69
C LEU A 108 16.58 -14.22 56.37
N SER A 109 17.03 -15.23 55.63
CA SER A 109 17.52 -15.06 54.26
C SER A 109 16.63 -15.84 53.30
N PRO A 110 15.37 -15.35 53.07
CA PRO A 110 14.43 -16.07 52.24
C PRO A 110 14.98 -16.26 50.83
N ALA A 111 14.97 -17.52 50.38
CA ALA A 111 15.32 -17.94 49.06
C ALA A 111 14.19 -18.86 48.56
N ASP A 112 13.58 -18.55 47.43
CA ASP A 112 12.52 -19.39 46.91
C ASP A 112 12.52 -19.47 45.38
N VAL A 113 11.96 -20.57 44.90
CA VAL A 113 11.62 -20.79 43.49
C VAL A 113 10.20 -21.28 43.42
N SER A 114 9.39 -20.62 42.61
CA SER A 114 7.99 -20.99 42.36
C SER A 114 7.70 -21.18 40.87
N LEU A 115 7.00 -22.26 40.55
CA LEU A 115 6.46 -22.55 39.23
C LEU A 115 4.94 -22.38 39.30
N THR A 116 4.38 -21.49 38.49
CA THR A 116 2.95 -21.28 38.42
C THR A 116 2.42 -21.55 37.01
N ILE A 117 1.40 -22.39 36.90
CA ILE A 117 0.70 -22.68 35.64
C ILE A 117 -0.70 -22.11 35.78
N THR A 118 -1.08 -21.18 34.88
CA THR A 118 -2.39 -20.57 34.87
C THR A 118 -3.13 -20.87 33.56
N GLN A 119 -4.29 -21.51 33.65
CA GLN A 119 -5.20 -21.72 32.51
C GLN A 119 -6.50 -20.98 32.77
N THR A 120 -6.80 -19.99 31.95
CA THR A 120 -8.11 -19.30 32.01
C THR A 120 -9.20 -20.25 31.50
N LEU A 121 -10.21 -20.53 32.33
CA LEU A 121 -11.37 -21.33 31.99
C LEU A 121 -12.48 -20.47 31.41
N PHE A 122 -12.78 -19.33 32.07
CA PHE A 122 -13.81 -18.38 31.67
C PHE A 122 -13.35 -16.94 31.92
N ASP A 123 -13.61 -16.05 30.97
CA ASP A 123 -13.21 -14.65 30.99
C ASP A 123 -14.30 -13.69 30.47
N GLY A 124 -15.56 -14.08 30.55
CA GLY A 124 -16.65 -13.26 30.04
C GLY A 124 -16.65 -13.05 28.53
N GLY A 125 -15.83 -13.80 27.77
CA GLY A 125 -15.73 -13.71 26.32
C GLY A 125 -14.64 -12.75 25.79
N ASP A 126 -13.77 -12.23 26.66
CA ASP A 126 -12.68 -11.32 26.28
C ASP A 126 -11.73 -11.96 25.24
N ARG A 127 -11.22 -13.17 25.49
CA ARG A 127 -10.35 -13.90 24.55
C ARG A 127 -10.98 -14.08 23.17
N LYS A 128 -12.30 -14.35 23.13
CA LYS A 128 -13.04 -14.45 21.88
C LYS A 128 -13.07 -13.11 21.17
N ALA A 129 -13.38 -12.03 21.86
CA ALA A 129 -13.41 -10.69 21.31
C ALA A 129 -12.03 -10.23 20.82
N GLN A 130 -10.96 -10.50 21.57
CA GLN A 130 -9.59 -10.21 21.16
C GLN A 130 -9.19 -10.98 19.88
N LYS A 131 -9.53 -12.26 19.80
CA LYS A 131 -9.29 -13.07 18.59
C LYS A 131 -10.07 -12.52 17.39
N ASP A 132 -11.36 -12.22 17.57
CA ASP A 132 -12.23 -11.69 16.50
C ASP A 132 -11.73 -10.33 16.02
N LYS A 133 -11.30 -9.46 16.93
CA LYS A 133 -10.66 -8.16 16.62
C LYS A 133 -9.41 -8.35 15.75
N GLN A 134 -8.51 -9.23 16.18
CA GLN A 134 -7.26 -9.43 15.42
C GLN A 134 -7.50 -10.12 14.08
N ALA A 135 -8.48 -11.03 13.99
CA ALA A 135 -8.89 -11.61 12.72
C ALA A 135 -9.43 -10.55 11.74
N ALA A 136 -10.26 -9.62 12.23
CA ALA A 136 -10.73 -8.50 11.41
C ALA A 136 -9.58 -7.58 10.97
N ARG A 137 -8.60 -7.31 11.85
CA ARG A 137 -7.41 -6.52 11.52
C ARG A 137 -6.53 -7.18 10.46
N VAL A 138 -6.35 -8.51 10.50
CA VAL A 138 -5.61 -9.26 9.47
C VAL A 138 -6.27 -9.08 8.11
N ASP A 139 -7.58 -9.25 8.03
CA ASP A 139 -8.30 -9.05 6.77
C ASP A 139 -8.27 -7.60 6.30
N GLY A 140 -8.43 -6.63 7.23
CA GLY A 140 -8.26 -5.21 6.92
C GLY A 140 -6.89 -4.91 6.34
N ALA A 141 -5.83 -5.47 6.91
CA ALA A 141 -4.47 -5.34 6.39
C ALA A 141 -4.31 -6.00 5.01
N SER A 142 -4.94 -7.17 4.77
CA SER A 142 -4.94 -7.81 3.45
C SER A 142 -5.61 -6.94 2.38
N PHE A 143 -6.74 -6.32 2.70
CA PHE A 143 -7.39 -5.37 1.78
C PHE A 143 -6.56 -4.10 1.54
N ARG A 144 -5.78 -3.63 2.54
CA ARG A 144 -4.84 -2.52 2.34
C ARG A 144 -3.68 -2.89 1.40
N VAL A 145 -3.19 -4.14 1.45
CA VAL A 145 -2.23 -4.66 0.45
C VAL A 145 -2.84 -4.64 -0.94
N GLN A 146 -4.09 -5.10 -1.09
CA GLN A 146 -4.80 -5.07 -2.37
C GLN A 146 -5.00 -3.64 -2.87
N GLN A 147 -5.45 -2.72 -2.00
CA GLN A 147 -5.61 -1.30 -2.34
C GLN A 147 -4.29 -0.68 -2.82
N ARG A 148 -3.18 -0.96 -2.12
CA ARG A 148 -1.86 -0.47 -2.52
C ARG A 148 -1.44 -1.04 -3.88
N SER A 149 -1.74 -2.30 -4.15
CA SER A 149 -1.44 -2.96 -5.42
C SER A 149 -2.23 -2.33 -6.58
N GLU A 150 -3.52 -2.07 -6.41
CA GLU A 150 -4.36 -1.38 -7.42
C GLU A 150 -3.88 0.06 -7.66
N ALA A 151 -3.54 0.80 -6.60
CA ALA A 151 -3.04 2.17 -6.71
C ALA A 151 -1.70 2.23 -7.47
N LEU A 152 -0.75 1.35 -7.14
CA LEU A 152 0.53 1.28 -7.84
C LEU A 152 0.38 0.80 -9.29
N ALA A 153 -0.55 -0.11 -9.58
CA ALA A 153 -0.85 -0.50 -10.96
C ALA A 153 -1.37 0.68 -11.78
N LEU A 154 -2.18 1.55 -11.19
CA LEU A 154 -2.64 2.78 -11.83
C LEU A 154 -1.52 3.79 -12.02
N GLU A 155 -0.64 3.98 -11.03
CA GLU A 155 0.53 4.85 -11.11
C GLU A 155 1.50 4.40 -12.22
N VAL A 156 1.82 3.10 -12.30
CA VAL A 156 2.61 2.52 -13.40
C VAL A 156 1.93 2.77 -14.75
N THR A 157 0.61 2.64 -14.81
CA THR A 157 -0.16 2.89 -16.04
C THR A 157 -0.03 4.35 -16.46
N GLN A 158 -0.11 5.29 -15.52
CA GLN A 158 0.09 6.71 -15.78
C GLN A 158 1.48 7.00 -16.34
N ASP A 159 2.53 6.54 -15.66
CA ASP A 159 3.91 6.78 -16.06
C ASP A 159 4.25 6.12 -17.40
N TYR A 160 3.68 4.94 -17.66
CA TYR A 160 3.84 4.24 -18.93
C TYR A 160 3.18 4.99 -20.09
N LEU A 161 1.96 5.47 -19.91
CA LEU A 161 1.25 6.25 -20.92
C LEU A 161 1.89 7.64 -21.12
N GLU A 162 2.38 8.25 -20.06
CA GLU A 162 3.13 9.51 -20.14
C GLU A 162 4.43 9.34 -20.93
N TYR A 163 5.17 8.23 -20.71
CA TYR A 163 6.35 7.92 -21.51
C TYR A 163 6.03 7.80 -23.00
N LEU A 164 4.93 7.14 -23.36
CA LEU A 164 4.48 7.04 -24.75
C LEU A 164 4.13 8.41 -25.32
N LEU A 165 3.36 9.22 -24.57
CA LEU A 165 2.99 10.58 -24.96
C LEU A 165 4.22 11.45 -25.21
N GLN A 166 5.18 11.49 -24.27
CA GLN A 166 6.37 12.30 -24.40
C GLN A 166 7.28 11.85 -25.55
N THR A 167 7.33 10.54 -25.83
CA THR A 167 8.03 10.00 -27.01
C THR A 167 7.39 10.49 -28.31
N GLU A 168 6.05 10.53 -28.39
CA GLU A 168 5.34 11.05 -29.56
C GLU A 168 5.50 12.58 -29.70
N ILE A 169 5.51 13.33 -28.57
CA ILE A 169 5.75 14.78 -28.57
C ILE A 169 7.16 15.11 -29.06
N VAL A 170 8.19 14.37 -28.62
CA VAL A 170 9.56 14.53 -29.13
C VAL A 170 9.62 14.29 -30.64
N ALA A 171 8.97 13.23 -31.11
CA ALA A 171 8.92 12.94 -32.55
C ALA A 171 8.20 14.03 -33.34
N ALA A 172 7.12 14.62 -32.84
CA ALA A 172 6.45 15.75 -33.45
C ALA A 172 7.33 17.02 -33.44
N ALA A 173 8.04 17.28 -32.33
CA ALA A 173 8.95 18.42 -32.24
C ALA A 173 10.14 18.28 -33.21
N GLU A 174 10.69 17.09 -33.39
CA GLU A 174 11.75 16.82 -34.40
C GLU A 174 11.25 17.09 -35.80
N LYS A 175 10.04 16.65 -36.16
CA LYS A 175 9.41 16.98 -37.45
C LYS A 175 9.21 18.49 -37.61
N ASN A 176 8.83 19.18 -36.56
CA ASN A 176 8.62 20.62 -36.56
C ASN A 176 9.97 21.38 -36.81
N VAL A 177 11.07 20.96 -36.14
CA VAL A 177 12.41 21.49 -36.37
C VAL A 177 12.84 21.24 -37.83
N ALA A 178 12.64 20.04 -38.37
CA ALA A 178 12.96 19.70 -39.76
C ALA A 178 12.21 20.60 -40.77
N PHE A 179 10.89 20.88 -40.49
CA PHE A 179 10.13 21.80 -41.30
C PHE A 179 10.71 23.21 -41.29
N HIS A 180 11.00 23.79 -40.12
CA HIS A 180 11.58 25.12 -40.03
C HIS A 180 12.98 25.21 -40.64
N LYS A 181 13.82 24.17 -40.50
CA LYS A 181 15.14 24.08 -41.14
C LYS A 181 15.03 24.11 -42.67
N GLN A 182 14.07 23.35 -43.24
CA GLN A 182 13.80 23.37 -44.69
C GLN A 182 13.32 24.75 -45.14
N MET A 183 12.45 25.39 -44.34
CA MET A 183 11.96 26.75 -44.66
C MET A 183 13.06 27.79 -44.67
N VAL A 184 14.01 27.76 -43.73
CA VAL A 184 15.17 28.67 -43.73
C VAL A 184 15.98 28.49 -45.02
N GLY A 185 16.20 27.26 -45.49
CA GLY A 185 16.85 27.02 -46.77
C GLY A 185 16.09 27.63 -47.97
N ASN A 186 14.78 27.41 -48.02
CA ASN A 186 13.92 27.99 -49.06
C ASN A 186 13.94 29.53 -49.08
N ILE A 187 13.92 30.16 -47.88
CA ILE A 187 14.03 31.60 -47.73
C ILE A 187 15.37 32.12 -48.25
N GLU A 188 16.49 31.47 -47.93
CA GLU A 188 17.81 31.86 -48.40
C GLU A 188 17.90 31.79 -49.93
N ASP A 189 17.33 30.78 -50.57
CA ASP A 189 17.28 30.66 -52.02
C ASP A 189 16.37 31.72 -52.67
N SER A 190 15.22 32.04 -52.03
CA SER A 190 14.31 33.11 -52.48
C SER A 190 14.93 34.51 -52.36
N ILE A 191 15.77 34.75 -51.35
CA ILE A 191 16.52 36.01 -51.20
C ILE A 191 17.56 36.16 -52.32
N LYS A 192 18.29 35.10 -52.67
CA LYS A 192 19.22 35.09 -53.81
C LYS A 192 18.48 35.41 -55.12
N GLY A 193 17.25 34.96 -55.26
CA GLY A 193 16.36 35.26 -56.38
C GLY A 193 15.67 36.63 -56.33
N GLY A 194 15.87 37.44 -55.27
CA GLY A 194 15.28 38.77 -55.11
C GLY A 194 13.83 38.80 -54.71
N ALA A 195 13.23 37.63 -54.31
CA ALA A 195 11.81 37.52 -53.97
C ALA A 195 11.52 37.78 -52.49
N LEU A 196 12.51 37.64 -51.60
CA LEU A 196 12.38 37.87 -50.14
C LEU A 196 13.50 38.76 -49.64
N THR A 197 13.36 39.28 -48.39
CA THR A 197 14.23 40.24 -47.74
C THR A 197 15.08 39.62 -46.62
N ASP A 198 16.09 40.33 -46.14
CA ASP A 198 16.84 39.92 -44.94
C ASP A 198 15.95 39.86 -43.69
N ALA A 199 14.87 40.64 -43.60
CA ALA A 199 13.88 40.57 -42.51
C ALA A 199 13.22 39.17 -42.47
N ASP A 200 12.87 38.62 -43.65
CA ASP A 200 12.29 37.26 -43.79
C ASP A 200 13.28 36.20 -43.35
N ARG A 201 14.59 36.38 -43.63
CA ARG A 201 15.66 35.49 -43.15
C ARG A 201 15.74 35.48 -41.60
N TYR A 202 15.70 36.63 -40.97
CA TYR A 202 15.75 36.72 -39.53
C TYR A 202 14.51 36.13 -38.89
N GLN A 203 13.35 36.32 -39.47
CA GLN A 203 12.08 35.70 -39.01
C GLN A 203 12.12 34.17 -39.15
N GLY A 204 12.59 33.63 -40.26
CA GLY A 204 12.73 32.18 -40.43
C GLY A 204 13.71 31.55 -39.42
N ARG A 205 14.85 32.24 -39.19
CA ARG A 205 15.85 31.80 -38.19
C ARG A 205 15.31 31.88 -36.76
N GLU A 206 14.56 32.93 -36.42
CA GLU A 206 13.87 33.05 -35.10
C GLU A 206 12.95 31.86 -34.87
N ARG A 207 12.07 31.53 -35.84
CA ARG A 207 11.14 30.38 -35.73
C ARG A 207 11.89 29.05 -35.63
N LEU A 208 13.03 28.86 -36.31
CA LEU A 208 13.87 27.68 -36.18
C LEU A 208 14.46 27.58 -34.76
N GLN A 209 14.95 28.68 -34.18
CA GLN A 209 15.46 28.68 -32.80
C GLN A 209 14.35 28.37 -31.79
N ALA A 210 13.16 28.93 -31.97
CA ALA A 210 11.98 28.62 -31.13
C ALA A 210 11.61 27.13 -31.22
N ALA A 211 11.64 26.53 -32.44
CA ALA A 211 11.38 25.11 -32.63
C ALA A 211 12.44 24.22 -31.93
N ASN A 212 13.74 24.62 -32.01
CA ASN A 212 14.82 23.92 -31.30
C ASN A 212 14.65 23.98 -29.76
N ALA A 213 14.24 25.15 -29.22
CA ALA A 213 13.95 25.29 -27.80
C ALA A 213 12.82 24.35 -27.37
N ARG A 214 11.73 24.29 -28.14
CA ARG A 214 10.60 23.36 -27.87
C ARG A 214 11.01 21.90 -27.93
N LEU A 215 11.89 21.52 -28.88
CA LEU A 215 12.46 20.15 -28.95
C LEU A 215 13.25 19.83 -27.67
N GLN A 216 14.08 20.78 -27.20
CA GLN A 216 14.88 20.58 -26.00
C GLN A 216 13.98 20.47 -24.73
N GLU A 217 12.91 21.24 -24.63
CA GLU A 217 11.90 21.13 -23.59
C GLU A 217 11.24 19.73 -23.61
N ALA A 218 10.81 19.27 -24.78
CA ALA A 218 10.21 17.94 -24.94
C ALA A 218 11.16 16.80 -24.54
N LYS A 219 12.45 16.89 -24.92
CA LYS A 219 13.48 15.91 -24.51
C LYS A 219 13.67 15.89 -23.00
N ARG A 220 13.73 17.05 -22.36
CA ARG A 220 13.81 17.16 -20.90
C ARG A 220 12.64 16.48 -20.21
N GLU A 221 11.40 16.68 -20.71
CA GLU A 221 10.21 16.08 -20.11
C GLU A 221 10.18 14.56 -20.32
N LEU A 222 10.61 14.07 -21.49
CA LEU A 222 10.78 12.64 -21.73
C LEU A 222 11.79 12.01 -20.75
N ASP A 223 12.90 12.67 -20.48
CA ASP A 223 13.90 12.16 -19.54
C ASP A 223 13.36 12.19 -18.08
N ALA A 224 12.64 13.22 -17.70
CA ALA A 224 11.95 13.27 -16.39
C ALA A 224 10.95 12.11 -16.25
N THR A 225 10.21 11.80 -17.30
CA THR A 225 9.26 10.68 -17.31
C THR A 225 9.96 9.33 -17.20
N LYS A 226 11.11 9.14 -17.86
CA LYS A 226 11.92 7.91 -17.68
C LYS A 226 12.40 7.73 -16.24
N ILE A 227 12.77 8.84 -15.56
CA ILE A 227 13.22 8.81 -14.16
C ILE A 227 12.05 8.42 -13.23
N ARG A 228 10.85 9.00 -13.42
CA ARG A 228 9.65 8.62 -12.65
C ARG A 228 9.32 7.15 -12.84
N PHE A 229 9.29 6.67 -14.08
CA PHE A 229 9.05 5.26 -14.40
C PHE A 229 10.07 4.33 -13.71
N LEU A 230 11.36 4.67 -13.77
CA LEU A 230 12.41 3.90 -13.10
C LEU A 230 12.18 3.83 -11.57
N GLN A 231 11.74 4.92 -10.96
CA GLN A 231 11.46 4.99 -9.51
C GLN A 231 10.32 4.03 -9.13
N VAL A 232 9.25 3.97 -9.92
CA VAL A 232 8.06 3.18 -9.59
C VAL A 232 8.22 1.70 -9.95
N VAL A 233 8.76 1.42 -11.15
CA VAL A 233 8.89 0.05 -11.69
C VAL A 233 10.19 -0.63 -11.27
N GLY A 234 11.26 0.15 -11.03
CA GLY A 234 12.59 -0.36 -10.68
C GLY A 234 13.45 -0.77 -11.89
N GLU A 235 12.95 -0.59 -13.12
CA GLU A 235 13.67 -0.87 -14.35
C GLU A 235 13.55 0.28 -15.36
N PRO A 236 14.61 0.59 -16.13
CA PRO A 236 14.56 1.65 -17.12
C PRO A 236 13.68 1.26 -18.32
N ILE A 237 12.90 2.22 -18.83
CA ILE A 237 12.10 2.04 -20.03
C ILE A 237 12.86 2.63 -21.25
N SER A 238 13.00 1.84 -22.31
CA SER A 238 13.64 2.26 -23.56
C SER A 238 12.69 2.22 -24.75
N LYS A 239 11.81 1.24 -24.80
CA LYS A 239 10.76 1.08 -25.82
C LYS A 239 9.48 0.59 -25.13
N ALA A 240 8.35 1.11 -25.57
CA ALA A 240 7.05 0.73 -25.05
C ALA A 240 6.06 0.51 -26.21
N ASN A 241 5.15 -0.42 -26.02
CA ASN A 241 4.04 -0.66 -26.95
C ASN A 241 2.79 0.07 -26.45
N ARG A 242 2.05 0.72 -27.37
CA ARG A 242 0.77 1.34 -26.99
C ARG A 242 -0.19 0.26 -26.47
N PRO A 243 -0.68 0.39 -25.23
CA PRO A 243 -1.64 -0.58 -24.70
C PRO A 243 -2.99 -0.45 -25.40
N ALA A 244 -3.71 -1.57 -25.48
CA ALA A 244 -5.05 -1.56 -26.04
C ALA A 244 -6.06 -0.87 -25.09
N SER A 245 -7.09 -0.22 -25.64
CA SER A 245 -8.22 0.27 -24.87
C SER A 245 -8.87 -0.86 -24.07
N VAL A 246 -9.19 -0.58 -22.82
CA VAL A 246 -9.89 -1.49 -21.91
C VAL A 246 -11.39 -1.21 -21.86
N ALA A 247 -11.90 -0.36 -22.74
CA ALA A 247 -13.32 0.03 -22.81
C ALA A 247 -14.29 -1.16 -22.81
N ARG A 248 -13.91 -2.29 -23.41
CA ARG A 248 -14.72 -3.51 -23.46
C ARG A 248 -14.94 -4.16 -22.09
N TYR A 249 -14.11 -3.86 -21.10
CA TYR A 249 -14.20 -4.38 -19.74
C TYR A 249 -14.90 -3.41 -18.79
N LEU A 250 -15.15 -2.19 -19.24
CA LEU A 250 -15.86 -1.19 -18.44
C LEU A 250 -17.35 -1.52 -18.31
N PRO A 251 -17.98 -1.17 -17.19
CA PRO A 251 -19.43 -1.19 -17.05
C PRO A 251 -20.10 -0.36 -18.13
N LYS A 252 -21.36 -0.71 -18.48
CA LYS A 252 -22.08 -0.02 -19.55
C LYS A 252 -22.62 1.33 -19.11
N THR A 253 -22.97 1.47 -17.84
CA THR A 253 -23.52 2.69 -17.24
C THR A 253 -22.69 3.15 -16.06
N LEU A 254 -22.82 4.44 -15.72
CA LEU A 254 -22.18 5.01 -14.52
C LEU A 254 -22.68 4.34 -13.24
N ASP A 255 -23.99 4.06 -13.16
CA ASP A 255 -24.57 3.44 -11.97
C ASP A 255 -24.07 1.99 -11.77
N ASP A 256 -23.89 1.24 -12.87
CA ASP A 256 -23.25 -0.08 -12.80
C ASP A 256 -21.81 0.03 -12.31
N ALA A 257 -21.07 1.05 -12.75
CA ALA A 257 -19.69 1.28 -12.31
C ALA A 257 -19.62 1.57 -10.81
N VAL A 258 -20.51 2.43 -10.32
CA VAL A 258 -20.63 2.74 -8.90
C VAL A 258 -20.99 1.49 -8.08
N PHE A 259 -21.98 0.72 -8.53
CA PHE A 259 -22.40 -0.50 -7.85
C PHE A 259 -21.25 -1.54 -7.75
N ILE A 260 -20.52 -1.75 -8.85
CA ILE A 260 -19.37 -2.67 -8.88
C ILE A 260 -18.27 -2.18 -7.93
N ALA A 261 -18.00 -0.87 -7.93
CA ALA A 261 -17.01 -0.29 -7.04
C ALA A 261 -17.40 -0.46 -5.56
N GLN A 262 -18.65 -0.17 -5.19
CA GLN A 262 -19.13 -0.36 -3.81
C GLN A 262 -19.03 -1.81 -3.33
N LYS A 263 -19.14 -2.77 -4.25
CA LYS A 263 -19.02 -4.20 -3.93
C LYS A 263 -17.56 -4.68 -3.84
N ASN A 264 -16.70 -4.25 -4.75
CA ASN A 264 -15.39 -4.85 -4.98
C ASN A 264 -14.21 -3.99 -4.52
N ASN A 265 -14.43 -2.70 -4.24
CA ASN A 265 -13.33 -1.81 -3.89
C ASN A 265 -12.67 -2.25 -2.56
N PRO A 266 -11.34 -2.46 -2.55
CA PRO A 266 -10.62 -2.94 -1.37
C PRO A 266 -10.60 -1.90 -0.22
N GLN A 267 -10.71 -0.60 -0.50
CA GLN A 267 -10.80 0.44 0.52
C GLN A 267 -12.08 0.29 1.36
N ILE A 268 -13.22 0.05 0.71
CA ILE A 268 -14.49 -0.23 1.40
C ILE A 268 -14.38 -1.51 2.23
N SER A 269 -13.78 -2.56 1.65
CA SER A 269 -13.60 -3.85 2.32
C SER A 269 -12.68 -3.74 3.56
N SER A 270 -11.63 -2.91 3.50
CA SER A 270 -10.79 -2.58 4.64
C SER A 270 -11.57 -1.83 5.72
N ALA A 271 -12.33 -0.80 5.36
CA ALA A 271 -13.14 -0.04 6.30
C ALA A 271 -14.21 -0.91 6.99
N LYS A 272 -14.83 -1.87 6.26
CA LYS A 272 -15.72 -2.88 6.86
C LYS A 272 -15.00 -3.75 7.89
N ALA A 273 -13.76 -4.13 7.62
CA ALA A 273 -12.96 -4.90 8.56
C ALA A 273 -12.61 -4.08 9.83
N ASP A 274 -12.34 -2.78 9.67
CA ASP A 274 -12.08 -1.88 10.80
C ASP A 274 -13.33 -1.71 11.70
N VAL A 275 -14.53 -1.63 11.11
CA VAL A 275 -15.80 -1.65 11.85
C VAL A 275 -15.94 -2.96 12.63
N ASN A 276 -15.67 -4.12 12.00
CA ASN A 276 -15.76 -5.42 12.68
C ASN A 276 -14.77 -5.54 13.85
N ALA A 277 -13.58 -4.96 13.73
CA ALA A 277 -12.61 -4.90 14.81
C ALA A 277 -13.10 -4.03 15.99
N ALA A 278 -13.68 -2.87 15.70
CA ALA A 278 -14.26 -1.99 16.73
C ALA A 278 -15.48 -2.63 17.41
N ASP A 279 -16.33 -3.32 16.66
CA ASP A 279 -17.46 -4.07 17.21
C ASP A 279 -17.00 -5.24 18.11
N ALA A 280 -15.86 -5.85 17.80
CA ALA A 280 -15.25 -6.86 18.67
C ALA A 280 -14.76 -6.23 19.98
N ASP A 281 -14.19 -5.02 19.97
CA ASP A 281 -13.82 -4.31 21.19
C ASP A 281 -15.04 -4.03 22.08
N VAL A 282 -16.17 -3.61 21.50
CA VAL A 282 -17.42 -3.43 22.24
C VAL A 282 -17.91 -4.75 22.86
N ARG A 283 -17.76 -5.87 22.14
CA ARG A 283 -18.11 -7.19 22.73
C ARG A 283 -17.17 -7.57 23.86
N GLY A 284 -15.86 -7.31 23.71
CA GLY A 284 -14.86 -7.59 24.73
C GLY A 284 -15.06 -6.82 26.02
N SER A 285 -15.47 -5.54 25.93
CA SER A 285 -15.69 -4.70 27.13
C SER A 285 -16.77 -5.22 28.09
N LYS A 286 -17.68 -6.08 27.60
CA LYS A 286 -18.70 -6.72 28.44
C LYS A 286 -18.12 -7.70 29.45
N SER A 287 -16.91 -8.20 29.22
CA SER A 287 -16.21 -9.12 30.11
C SER A 287 -15.94 -8.51 31.49
N ALA A 288 -15.74 -7.19 31.58
CA ALA A 288 -15.50 -6.48 32.83
C ALA A 288 -16.68 -6.63 33.85
N PHE A 289 -17.88 -6.90 33.36
CA PHE A 289 -19.08 -7.11 34.22
C PHE A 289 -19.29 -8.56 34.64
N LEU A 290 -18.43 -9.49 34.19
CA LEU A 290 -18.55 -10.92 34.40
C LEU A 290 -17.39 -11.44 35.26
N PRO A 291 -17.56 -12.54 36.01
CA PRO A 291 -16.45 -13.14 36.73
C PRO A 291 -15.45 -13.75 35.76
N ARG A 292 -14.15 -13.75 36.16
CA ARG A 292 -13.10 -14.51 35.51
C ARG A 292 -12.79 -15.75 36.35
N LEU A 293 -12.64 -16.90 35.69
CA LEU A 293 -12.31 -18.18 36.30
C LEU A 293 -10.99 -18.68 35.75
N ASP A 294 -10.01 -18.85 36.61
CA ASP A 294 -8.68 -19.38 36.27
C ASP A 294 -8.42 -20.70 37.03
N LEU A 295 -7.96 -21.72 36.35
CA LEU A 295 -7.34 -22.89 36.98
C LEU A 295 -5.86 -22.55 37.20
N VAL A 296 -5.44 -22.62 38.47
CA VAL A 296 -4.06 -22.28 38.86
C VAL A 296 -3.44 -23.49 39.54
N GLY A 297 -2.29 -23.93 39.04
CA GLY A 297 -1.41 -24.88 39.67
C GLY A 297 -0.12 -24.19 40.07
N SER A 298 0.31 -24.32 41.31
CA SER A 298 1.59 -23.77 41.77
C SER A 298 2.40 -24.80 42.55
N ALA A 299 3.69 -24.79 42.34
CA ALA A 299 4.68 -25.54 43.13
C ALA A 299 5.76 -24.57 43.55
N ARG A 300 6.03 -24.52 44.86
CA ARG A 300 7.03 -23.65 45.46
C ARG A 300 7.95 -24.44 46.36
N ILE A 301 9.25 -24.20 46.24
CA ILE A 301 10.28 -24.68 47.16
C ILE A 301 11.12 -23.49 47.64
N GLY A 302 11.45 -23.47 48.91
CA GLY A 302 12.26 -22.37 49.43
C GLY A 302 12.82 -22.64 50.81
N ASP A 303 13.73 -21.77 51.24
CA ASP A 303 14.31 -21.76 52.55
C ASP A 303 14.06 -20.41 53.22
N ASP A 304 13.77 -20.43 54.54
CA ASP A 304 13.45 -19.24 55.34
C ASP A 304 12.24 -18.40 54.80
N VAL A 305 11.33 -19.02 54.08
CA VAL A 305 10.17 -18.33 53.45
C VAL A 305 9.04 -18.13 54.44
N ASP A 306 8.20 -17.15 54.16
CA ASP A 306 6.95 -16.81 54.92
C ASP A 306 7.16 -16.54 56.43
N GLY A 307 8.39 -16.27 56.84
CA GLY A 307 8.76 -15.99 58.22
C GLY A 307 9.09 -17.21 59.04
N ASN A 308 9.16 -18.39 58.44
CA ASN A 308 9.56 -19.64 59.07
C ASN A 308 11.00 -20.00 58.67
N LYS A 309 11.78 -20.50 59.65
CA LYS A 309 13.13 -21.00 59.35
C LYS A 309 13.09 -22.39 58.73
N GLY A 310 13.93 -22.61 57.75
CA GLY A 310 14.13 -23.91 57.10
C GLY A 310 13.37 -24.12 55.82
N ASN A 311 13.49 -25.32 55.29
CA ASN A 311 12.95 -25.68 53.99
C ASN A 311 11.44 -25.79 54.01
N THR A 312 10.81 -25.19 53.02
CA THR A 312 9.36 -25.26 52.76
C THR A 312 9.12 -25.77 51.33
N SER A 313 8.21 -26.72 51.15
CA SER A 313 7.71 -27.09 49.86
C SER A 313 6.17 -27.05 49.87
N ASP A 314 5.61 -26.42 48.87
CA ASP A 314 4.15 -26.29 48.72
C ASP A 314 3.74 -26.63 47.28
N VAL A 315 2.68 -27.41 47.15
CA VAL A 315 2.06 -27.72 45.83
C VAL A 315 0.57 -27.50 45.96
N GLN A 316 0.04 -26.66 45.15
CA GLN A 316 -1.38 -26.30 45.16
C GLN A 316 -1.99 -26.38 43.77
N VAL A 317 -3.21 -26.86 43.66
CA VAL A 317 -4.06 -26.78 42.49
C VAL A 317 -5.42 -26.27 42.91
N GLY A 318 -5.92 -25.26 42.23
CA GLY A 318 -7.20 -24.68 42.59
C GLY A 318 -7.85 -23.89 41.45
N VAL A 319 -9.14 -23.61 41.60
CA VAL A 319 -9.86 -22.71 40.72
C VAL A 319 -10.03 -21.37 41.46
N VAL A 320 -9.57 -20.31 40.81
CA VAL A 320 -9.68 -18.94 41.35
C VAL A 320 -10.73 -18.17 40.56
N ALA A 321 -11.76 -17.69 41.26
CA ALA A 321 -12.79 -16.80 40.70
C ALA A 321 -12.47 -15.36 41.11
N LYS A 322 -12.34 -14.46 40.15
CA LYS A 322 -12.16 -13.02 40.36
C LYS A 322 -13.33 -12.28 39.75
N TRP A 323 -14.05 -11.50 40.52
CA TRP A 323 -15.17 -10.68 40.06
C TRP A 323 -15.09 -9.30 40.70
N ASN A 324 -14.97 -8.29 39.89
CA ASN A 324 -15.05 -6.91 40.34
C ASN A 324 -16.54 -6.48 40.31
N LEU A 325 -17.16 -6.33 41.47
CA LEU A 325 -18.57 -5.97 41.56
C LEU A 325 -18.84 -4.48 41.34
N TYR A 326 -17.88 -3.62 41.66
CA TYR A 326 -17.99 -2.19 41.49
C TYR A 326 -16.62 -1.53 41.33
N HIS A 327 -16.43 -0.80 40.24
CA HIS A 327 -15.17 -0.12 39.87
C HIS A 327 -15.39 1.39 39.66
N GLY A 328 -16.19 2.04 40.51
CA GLY A 328 -16.40 3.49 40.42
C GLY A 328 -17.00 3.99 39.11
N GLY A 329 -17.72 3.14 38.34
CA GLY A 329 -18.29 3.49 37.05
C GLY A 329 -17.30 3.43 35.88
N ILE A 330 -16.02 3.09 36.10
CA ILE A 330 -14.97 3.04 35.06
C ILE A 330 -15.34 2.07 33.93
N ASP A 331 -15.81 0.88 34.26
CA ASP A 331 -16.13 -0.16 33.25
C ASP A 331 -17.31 0.25 32.37
N THR A 332 -18.31 0.91 32.95
CA THR A 332 -19.44 1.47 32.20
C THR A 332 -19.00 2.59 31.27
N ALA A 333 -18.17 3.50 31.76
CA ALA A 333 -17.63 4.59 30.94
C ALA A 333 -16.77 4.06 29.78
N HIS A 334 -15.92 3.07 30.06
CA HIS A 334 -15.08 2.42 29.04
C HIS A 334 -15.93 1.70 27.96
N GLN A 335 -16.97 0.99 28.36
CA GLN A 335 -17.91 0.39 27.40
C GLN A 335 -18.56 1.46 26.51
N GLN A 336 -19.01 2.58 27.09
CA GLN A 336 -19.60 3.68 26.33
C GLN A 336 -18.58 4.34 25.39
N GLU A 337 -17.33 4.51 25.80
CA GLU A 337 -16.26 4.97 24.92
C GLU A 337 -16.14 4.06 23.70
N LEU A 338 -16.05 2.75 23.89
CA LEU A 338 -15.90 1.80 22.77
C LEU A 338 -17.12 1.77 21.85
N VAL A 339 -18.33 1.95 22.38
CA VAL A 339 -19.56 2.11 21.57
C VAL A 339 -19.44 3.36 20.68
N ARG A 340 -18.93 4.48 21.19
CA ARG A 340 -18.72 5.70 20.40
C ARG A 340 -17.63 5.52 19.35
N ARG A 341 -16.54 4.81 19.67
CA ARG A 341 -15.48 4.48 18.70
C ARG A 341 -15.99 3.53 17.60
N SER A 342 -16.85 2.57 17.92
CA SER A 342 -17.49 1.75 16.89
C SER A 342 -18.38 2.60 15.97
N ALA A 343 -19.16 3.55 16.54
CA ALA A 343 -19.95 4.49 15.73
C ALA A 343 -19.05 5.38 14.85
N GLU A 344 -17.92 5.86 15.36
CA GLU A 344 -16.92 6.61 14.60
C GLU A 344 -16.45 5.81 13.36
N GLN A 345 -16.10 4.52 13.53
CA GLN A 345 -15.69 3.65 12.43
C GLN A 345 -16.80 3.44 11.39
N ARG A 346 -18.07 3.41 11.81
CA ARG A 346 -19.22 3.34 10.89
C ARG A 346 -19.38 4.62 10.07
N PHE A 347 -19.16 5.79 10.67
CA PHE A 347 -19.13 7.03 9.91
C PHE A 347 -17.93 7.12 8.96
N ALA A 348 -16.75 6.63 9.38
CA ALA A 348 -15.58 6.51 8.50
C ALA A 348 -15.87 5.60 7.29
N LEU A 349 -16.54 4.46 7.50
CA LEU A 349 -17.01 3.60 6.41
C LEU A 349 -17.97 4.34 5.47
N SER A 350 -18.93 5.11 6.01
CA SER A 350 -19.85 5.92 5.20
C SER A 350 -19.10 6.98 4.38
N GLN A 351 -18.07 7.59 4.95
CA GLN A 351 -17.19 8.53 4.24
C GLN A 351 -16.44 7.82 3.11
N THR A 352 -15.89 6.64 3.37
CA THR A 352 -15.19 5.83 2.36
C THR A 352 -16.11 5.49 1.16
N TYR A 353 -17.38 5.18 1.40
CA TYR A 353 -18.34 4.96 0.33
C TYR A 353 -18.51 6.20 -0.56
N ARG A 354 -18.56 7.40 0.02
CA ARG A 354 -18.67 8.66 -0.73
C ARG A 354 -17.41 8.97 -1.54
N GLU A 355 -16.23 8.72 -0.96
CA GLU A 355 -14.95 8.92 -1.64
C GLU A 355 -14.80 7.99 -2.85
N VAL A 356 -15.20 6.72 -2.71
CA VAL A 356 -15.20 5.76 -3.82
C VAL A 356 -16.23 6.16 -4.88
N ASP A 357 -17.44 6.56 -4.50
CA ASP A 357 -18.47 7.04 -5.43
C ASP A 357 -17.99 8.27 -6.22
N GLU A 358 -17.41 9.26 -5.54
CA GLU A 358 -16.80 10.44 -6.16
C GLU A 358 -15.68 10.07 -7.12
N SER A 359 -14.78 9.17 -6.72
CA SER A 359 -13.66 8.73 -7.56
C SER A 359 -14.15 8.07 -8.86
N VAL A 360 -15.17 7.21 -8.78
CA VAL A 360 -15.77 6.56 -9.97
C VAL A 360 -16.45 7.58 -10.87
N ARG A 361 -17.28 8.48 -10.32
CA ARG A 361 -17.97 9.53 -11.08
C ARG A 361 -17.00 10.48 -11.76
N SER A 362 -15.95 10.89 -11.06
CA SER A 362 -14.90 11.74 -11.60
C SER A 362 -14.16 11.05 -12.76
N ALA A 363 -13.74 9.79 -12.58
CA ALA A 363 -13.07 9.03 -13.62
C ALA A 363 -13.97 8.80 -14.86
N TRP A 364 -15.27 8.57 -14.65
CA TRP A 364 -16.25 8.41 -15.72
C TRP A 364 -16.45 9.70 -16.51
N SER A 365 -16.62 10.82 -15.83
CA SER A 365 -16.75 12.15 -16.44
C SER A 365 -15.48 12.51 -17.22
N GLU A 366 -14.30 12.27 -16.63
CA GLU A 366 -13.01 12.50 -17.28
C GLU A 366 -12.89 11.69 -18.58
N ARG A 367 -13.20 10.38 -18.56
CA ARG A 367 -13.21 9.53 -19.76
C ARG A 367 -14.11 10.10 -20.85
N THR A 368 -15.32 10.48 -20.51
CA THR A 368 -16.30 10.99 -21.48
C THR A 368 -15.83 12.30 -22.10
N ASN A 369 -15.41 13.24 -21.28
CA ASN A 369 -14.95 14.56 -21.73
C ASN A 369 -13.65 14.48 -22.54
N GLN A 370 -12.68 13.68 -22.11
CA GLN A 370 -11.41 13.52 -22.83
C GLN A 370 -11.60 12.80 -24.16
N ALA A 371 -12.51 11.82 -24.25
CA ALA A 371 -12.81 11.15 -25.51
C ALA A 371 -13.44 12.11 -26.52
N GLN A 372 -14.37 12.98 -26.09
CA GLN A 372 -14.96 14.01 -26.94
C GLN A 372 -13.90 15.04 -27.38
N LEU A 373 -13.09 15.52 -26.45
CA LEU A 373 -12.03 16.48 -26.73
C LEU A 373 -10.99 15.90 -27.73
N ALA A 374 -10.59 14.65 -27.55
CA ALA A 374 -9.68 13.96 -28.46
C ALA A 374 -10.26 13.87 -29.88
N GLY A 375 -11.57 13.61 -30.02
CA GLY A 375 -12.25 13.61 -31.30
C GLY A 375 -12.23 14.97 -32.00
N ILE A 376 -12.54 16.05 -31.24
CA ILE A 376 -12.55 17.44 -31.77
C ILE A 376 -11.13 17.86 -32.16
N LEU A 377 -10.13 17.67 -31.30
CA LEU A 377 -8.75 18.07 -31.57
C LEU A 377 -8.12 17.24 -32.71
N GLY A 378 -8.45 15.94 -32.80
CA GLY A 378 -8.03 15.11 -33.92
C GLY A 378 -8.60 15.57 -35.27
N GLY A 379 -9.86 16.05 -35.27
CA GLY A 379 -10.45 16.70 -36.44
C GLY A 379 -9.76 18.02 -36.81
N GLN A 380 -9.47 18.85 -35.81
CA GLN A 380 -8.74 20.11 -35.98
C GLN A 380 -7.30 19.88 -36.49
N GLU A 381 -6.59 18.87 -35.98
CA GLU A 381 -5.23 18.52 -36.44
C GLU A 381 -5.21 18.18 -37.94
N LYS A 382 -6.19 17.35 -38.39
CA LYS A 382 -6.33 17.00 -39.82
C LYS A 382 -6.57 18.23 -40.67
N THR A 383 -7.44 19.13 -40.24
CA THR A 383 -7.73 20.39 -40.95
C THR A 383 -6.48 21.29 -40.98
N ASN A 384 -5.78 21.43 -39.88
CA ASN A 384 -4.54 22.21 -39.84
C ASN A 384 -3.43 21.60 -40.72
N ALA A 385 -3.33 20.28 -40.82
CA ALA A 385 -2.39 19.62 -41.73
C ALA A 385 -2.72 19.94 -43.17
N GLN A 386 -3.97 19.93 -43.58
CA GLN A 386 -4.42 20.34 -44.94
C GLN A 386 -4.15 21.82 -45.19
N LEU A 387 -4.43 22.70 -44.20
CA LEU A 387 -4.15 24.13 -44.29
C LEU A 387 -2.66 24.42 -44.52
N VAL A 388 -1.75 23.81 -43.77
CA VAL A 388 -0.31 23.94 -43.93
C VAL A 388 0.14 23.46 -45.34
N SER A 389 -0.45 22.37 -45.84
CA SER A 389 -0.18 21.88 -47.18
C SER A 389 -0.59 22.88 -48.25
N SER A 390 -1.82 23.42 -48.16
CA SER A 390 -2.29 24.45 -49.10
C SER A 390 -1.48 25.73 -49.06
N TYR A 391 -1.14 26.22 -47.85
CA TYR A 391 -0.33 27.43 -47.69
C TYR A 391 1.07 27.25 -48.22
N ARG A 392 1.65 26.05 -48.10
CA ARG A 392 2.98 25.74 -48.67
C ARG A 392 2.98 25.85 -50.22
N GLU A 393 1.94 25.34 -50.89
CA GLU A 393 1.83 25.47 -52.33
C GLU A 393 1.58 26.91 -52.82
N GLN A 394 0.71 27.67 -52.09
CA GLN A 394 0.50 29.08 -52.38
C GLN A 394 1.72 29.94 -52.13
N PHE A 395 2.54 29.63 -51.12
CA PHE A 395 3.79 30.33 -50.85
C PHE A 395 4.81 30.13 -52.00
N LYS A 396 4.91 28.92 -52.54
CA LYS A 396 5.80 28.65 -53.70
C LYS A 396 5.52 29.51 -54.91
N VAL A 397 4.29 29.89 -55.12
CA VAL A 397 3.85 30.73 -56.24
C VAL A 397 3.68 32.20 -55.89
N GLY A 398 4.10 32.60 -54.70
CA GLY A 398 4.03 33.99 -54.24
C GLY A 398 2.66 34.51 -53.83
N GLN A 399 1.65 33.62 -53.70
CA GLN A 399 0.26 34.00 -53.35
C GLN A 399 -0.01 34.01 -51.86
N ARG A 400 0.94 33.61 -51.02
CA ARG A 400 0.82 33.56 -49.57
C ARG A 400 2.09 34.06 -48.91
N SER A 401 1.95 34.79 -47.77
CA SER A 401 3.09 35.29 -47.03
C SER A 401 3.81 34.18 -46.28
N LEU A 402 5.13 34.38 -46.06
CA LEU A 402 5.91 33.52 -45.17
C LEU A 402 5.32 33.40 -43.80
N LEU A 403 4.87 34.53 -43.23
CA LEU A 403 4.29 34.59 -41.87
C LEU A 403 3.08 33.70 -41.75
N ASP A 404 2.14 33.75 -42.71
CA ASP A 404 0.94 32.90 -42.70
C ASP A 404 1.30 31.40 -42.66
N LEU A 405 2.32 30.97 -43.44
CA LEU A 405 2.74 29.59 -43.47
C LEU A 405 3.38 29.14 -42.15
N LEU A 406 4.24 30.01 -41.56
CA LEU A 406 4.92 29.72 -40.29
C LEU A 406 3.91 29.67 -39.13
N ASP A 407 2.91 30.56 -39.09
CA ASP A 407 1.85 30.59 -38.07
C ASP A 407 0.90 29.38 -38.22
N ALA A 408 0.54 29.01 -39.45
CA ALA A 408 -0.26 27.80 -39.68
C ALA A 408 0.49 26.53 -39.21
N GLN A 409 1.80 26.45 -39.44
CA GLN A 409 2.63 25.32 -38.95
C GLN A 409 2.70 25.30 -37.41
N ASN A 410 2.88 26.44 -36.76
CA ASN A 410 2.90 26.50 -35.31
C ASN A 410 1.54 26.07 -34.71
N THR A 411 0.43 26.55 -35.31
CA THR A 411 -0.92 26.14 -34.92
C THR A 411 -1.12 24.63 -35.08
N ARG A 412 -0.69 24.07 -36.21
CA ARG A 412 -0.74 22.63 -36.45
C ARG A 412 0.04 21.84 -35.39
N PHE A 413 1.29 22.23 -35.13
CA PHE A 413 2.14 21.58 -34.14
C PHE A 413 1.52 21.59 -32.74
N ASN A 414 1.01 22.73 -32.29
CA ASN A 414 0.34 22.85 -30.98
C ASN A 414 -0.92 21.99 -30.93
N THR A 415 -1.74 21.97 -31.99
CA THR A 415 -2.94 21.15 -32.05
C THR A 415 -2.63 19.65 -32.06
N GLU A 416 -1.56 19.23 -32.76
CA GLU A 416 -1.09 17.84 -32.75
C GLU A 416 -0.74 17.36 -31.34
N ILE A 417 -0.01 18.18 -30.55
CA ILE A 417 0.32 17.87 -29.15
C ILE A 417 -0.96 17.75 -28.31
N LEU A 418 -1.87 18.73 -28.42
CA LEU A 418 -3.12 18.71 -27.66
C LEU A 418 -3.99 17.50 -28.00
N ALA A 419 -4.08 17.11 -29.28
CA ALA A 419 -4.84 15.94 -29.72
C ALA A 419 -4.26 14.64 -29.11
N LYS A 420 -2.93 14.47 -29.15
CA LYS A 420 -2.22 13.32 -28.55
C LYS A 420 -2.41 13.27 -27.03
N THR A 421 -2.31 14.41 -26.37
CA THR A 421 -2.55 14.52 -24.92
C THR A 421 -3.95 14.10 -24.53
N ALA A 422 -4.98 14.60 -25.24
CA ALA A 422 -6.36 14.25 -24.98
C ALA A 422 -6.64 12.76 -25.26
N GLU A 423 -6.04 12.18 -26.30
CA GLU A 423 -6.16 10.77 -26.63
C GLU A 423 -5.58 9.88 -25.53
N VAL A 424 -4.40 10.20 -25.04
CA VAL A 424 -3.74 9.47 -23.93
C VAL A 424 -4.51 9.66 -22.63
N ALA A 425 -4.99 10.86 -22.34
CA ALA A 425 -5.81 11.14 -21.15
C ALA A 425 -7.13 10.35 -21.17
N SER A 426 -7.77 10.23 -22.33
CA SER A 426 -8.97 9.40 -22.50
C SER A 426 -8.68 7.91 -22.23
N LEU A 427 -7.56 7.40 -22.74
CA LEU A 427 -7.13 6.03 -22.49
C LEU A 427 -6.80 5.80 -21.01
N PHE A 428 -6.10 6.73 -20.36
CA PHE A 428 -5.80 6.64 -18.92
C PHE A 428 -7.06 6.63 -18.07
N ALA A 429 -8.06 7.44 -18.42
CA ALA A 429 -9.33 7.48 -17.69
C ALA A 429 -10.09 6.13 -17.72
N GLU A 430 -9.92 5.31 -18.77
CA GLU A 430 -10.46 3.95 -18.80
C GLU A 430 -9.82 3.07 -17.69
N TYR A 431 -8.51 3.13 -17.54
CA TYR A 431 -7.77 2.41 -16.48
C TYR A 431 -8.12 2.94 -15.08
N LYS A 432 -8.34 4.25 -14.96
CA LYS A 432 -8.73 4.89 -13.69
C LYS A 432 -10.11 4.40 -13.20
N ILE A 433 -11.07 4.16 -14.10
CA ILE A 433 -12.37 3.56 -13.74
C ILE A 433 -12.17 2.13 -13.20
N LEU A 434 -11.31 1.31 -13.83
CA LEU A 434 -11.03 -0.04 -13.38
C LEU A 434 -10.34 -0.04 -12.00
N ALA A 435 -9.38 0.87 -11.77
CA ALA A 435 -8.72 1.00 -10.48
C ALA A 435 -9.68 1.46 -9.38
N ALA A 436 -10.54 2.45 -9.67
CA ALA A 436 -11.57 2.93 -8.74
C ALA A 436 -12.59 1.84 -8.38
N SER A 437 -12.86 0.91 -9.30
CA SER A 437 -13.70 -0.28 -9.02
C SER A 437 -12.94 -1.45 -8.40
N GLY A 438 -11.62 -1.34 -8.15
CA GLY A 438 -10.81 -2.44 -7.60
C GLY A 438 -10.65 -3.63 -8.53
N SER A 439 -10.70 -3.41 -9.84
CA SER A 439 -10.69 -4.46 -10.86
C SER A 439 -9.58 -4.33 -11.90
N LEU A 440 -8.65 -3.36 -11.73
CA LEU A 440 -7.59 -3.11 -12.71
C LEU A 440 -6.66 -4.33 -12.84
N LEU A 441 -6.11 -4.85 -11.75
CA LEU A 441 -5.21 -6.00 -11.77
C LEU A 441 -5.90 -7.24 -12.35
N SER A 442 -7.13 -7.53 -11.93
CA SER A 442 -7.88 -8.69 -12.42
C SER A 442 -8.18 -8.60 -13.91
N THR A 443 -8.52 -7.40 -14.42
CA THR A 443 -8.72 -7.13 -15.85
C THR A 443 -7.44 -7.33 -16.65
N MET A 444 -6.29 -6.95 -16.08
CA MET A 444 -4.96 -7.16 -16.67
C MET A 444 -4.48 -8.62 -16.51
N LYS A 445 -5.29 -9.52 -15.91
CA LYS A 445 -4.93 -10.91 -15.58
C LYS A 445 -3.69 -11.03 -14.70
N LEU A 446 -3.51 -10.05 -13.83
CA LEU A 446 -2.46 -10.01 -12.82
C LEU A 446 -3.04 -10.31 -11.45
N LYS A 447 -2.22 -10.86 -10.57
CA LYS A 447 -2.57 -11.11 -9.17
C LYS A 447 -1.74 -10.22 -8.27
N PRO A 448 -2.32 -9.64 -7.23
CA PRO A 448 -1.53 -9.03 -6.16
C PRO A 448 -0.72 -10.10 -5.43
N VAL A 449 0.17 -9.71 -4.53
CA VAL A 449 0.91 -10.63 -3.66
C VAL A 449 -0.04 -11.45 -2.79
N ASP A 450 0.38 -12.64 -2.36
CA ASP A 450 -0.48 -13.59 -1.61
C ASP A 450 -1.07 -12.98 -0.33
N GLN A 451 -0.33 -12.06 0.30
CA GLN A 451 -0.78 -11.32 1.48
C GLN A 451 -2.03 -10.44 1.26
N ALA A 452 -2.39 -10.17 0.02
CA ALA A 452 -3.63 -9.45 -0.33
C ALA A 452 -4.90 -10.29 -0.16
N THR A 453 -4.78 -11.61 0.09
CA THR A 453 -5.95 -12.49 0.22
C THR A 453 -6.47 -12.48 1.67
N PRO A 454 -7.69 -11.97 1.93
CA PRO A 454 -8.32 -12.05 3.24
C PRO A 454 -8.77 -13.49 3.54
N TYR A 455 -8.72 -13.93 4.80
CA TYR A 455 -9.15 -15.27 5.22
C TYR A 455 -9.60 -15.36 6.68
N ALA A 456 -9.14 -14.43 7.51
CA ALA A 456 -9.17 -14.63 8.95
C ALA A 456 -10.58 -14.48 9.53
N ARG A 457 -11.39 -13.55 9.04
CA ARG A 457 -12.78 -13.38 9.50
C ARG A 457 -13.63 -14.60 9.20
N ASP A 458 -13.47 -15.17 8.01
CA ASP A 458 -14.21 -16.38 7.60
C ASP A 458 -13.76 -17.60 8.43
N GLN A 459 -12.44 -17.77 8.58
CA GLN A 459 -11.88 -18.88 9.37
C GLN A 459 -12.34 -18.88 10.83
N PHE A 460 -12.51 -17.71 11.44
CA PHE A 460 -12.89 -17.60 12.85
C PHE A 460 -14.37 -17.22 13.06
N ALA A 461 -15.17 -17.22 12.00
CA ALA A 461 -16.60 -16.88 12.01
C ALA A 461 -16.86 -15.57 12.78
N VAL A 462 -16.09 -14.51 12.44
CA VAL A 462 -16.25 -13.20 13.05
C VAL A 462 -17.61 -12.64 12.68
N SER A 463 -18.45 -12.37 13.68
CA SER A 463 -19.76 -11.77 13.47
C SER A 463 -19.61 -10.40 12.79
N SER A 464 -20.08 -10.28 11.56
CA SER A 464 -20.16 -9.00 10.87
C SER A 464 -21.56 -8.41 11.09
N ASN A 465 -21.63 -7.45 11.96
CA ASN A 465 -22.85 -6.66 12.17
C ASN A 465 -22.79 -5.36 11.32
N THR A 466 -22.10 -5.44 10.18
CA THR A 466 -22.14 -4.39 9.17
C THR A 466 -23.49 -4.49 8.45
N ALA A 467 -24.56 -4.09 9.14
CA ALA A 467 -25.71 -3.59 8.40
C ALA A 467 -25.15 -2.58 7.41
N ASP A 468 -25.47 -2.79 6.13
CA ASP A 468 -25.19 -1.80 5.10
C ASP A 468 -25.57 -0.44 5.67
N PRO A 469 -24.68 0.56 5.73
CA PRO A 469 -25.08 1.86 6.20
C PRO A 469 -25.95 2.51 5.13
N GLY A 470 -27.12 1.92 4.91
CA GLY A 470 -28.20 2.69 4.38
C GLY A 470 -28.23 3.95 5.20
N TYR A 471 -27.98 5.09 4.61
CA TYR A 471 -27.89 6.40 5.22
C TYR A 471 -29.02 6.59 6.23
N THR A 472 -28.85 6.01 7.42
CA THR A 472 -29.73 6.27 8.56
C THR A 472 -29.31 7.62 9.07
N LYS A 473 -30.15 8.61 8.74
CA LYS A 473 -30.10 9.95 9.32
C LYS A 473 -29.92 9.78 10.83
N TYR A 474 -28.72 10.11 11.33
CA TYR A 474 -28.45 10.06 12.76
C TYR A 474 -29.40 11.03 13.44
N ASP A 475 -30.38 10.51 14.16
CA ASP A 475 -31.21 11.31 15.03
C ASP A 475 -30.41 11.58 16.31
N SER A 476 -29.84 12.78 16.37
CA SER A 476 -29.07 13.25 17.54
C SER A 476 -29.92 13.29 18.83
N HIS A 477 -31.22 13.14 18.74
CA HIS A 477 -32.15 13.10 19.87
C HIS A 477 -32.41 11.70 20.41
N GLN A 478 -32.06 10.64 19.68
CA GLN A 478 -32.08 9.28 20.23
C GLN A 478 -30.75 8.99 20.95
N LYS A 479 -30.59 9.57 22.13
CA LYS A 479 -29.62 9.06 23.10
C LYS A 479 -30.11 7.64 23.46
N PRO A 480 -29.32 6.56 23.18
CA PRO A 480 -29.65 5.27 23.80
C PRO A 480 -29.69 5.51 25.29
N GLY A 481 -30.82 5.18 25.91
CA GLY A 481 -31.09 5.48 27.30
C GLY A 481 -29.97 4.99 28.20
N LEU A 482 -29.07 5.87 28.55
CA LEU A 482 -28.15 5.69 29.66
C LEU A 482 -28.95 5.96 30.92
N PRO A 483 -28.95 5.05 31.91
CA PRO A 483 -29.65 5.28 33.17
C PRO A 483 -29.07 6.47 33.96
N ILE A 484 -27.90 6.99 33.58
CA ILE A 484 -27.25 8.16 34.18
C ILE A 484 -26.54 8.93 33.09
N ASP A 485 -26.88 10.19 32.88
CA ASP A 485 -26.10 11.08 31.98
C ASP A 485 -24.83 11.51 32.71
N LEU A 486 -23.76 10.76 32.52
CA LEU A 486 -22.43 11.06 33.09
C LEU A 486 -21.79 12.34 32.54
N LEU A 487 -22.40 12.97 31.55
CA LEU A 487 -21.92 14.21 30.93
C LEU A 487 -22.70 15.44 31.42
N GLU A 488 -23.73 15.29 32.26
CA GLU A 488 -24.33 16.42 32.95
C GLU A 488 -23.35 16.95 34.00
N PRO A 489 -23.03 18.24 34.00
CA PRO A 489 -22.23 18.82 35.07
C PRO A 489 -22.98 18.60 36.39
N ILE A 490 -22.28 18.06 37.39
CA ILE A 490 -22.77 17.95 38.77
C ILE A 490 -23.08 19.37 39.21
N ARG A 491 -24.36 19.66 39.41
CA ARG A 491 -24.83 20.96 39.96
C ARG A 491 -24.60 21.00 41.44
#